data_83ef833b2cc4c696b0486a92dfa29d87
#
_entry.id   83ef833b2cc4c696b0486a92dfa29d87
#
_cell.length_a   1.000
_cell.length_b   1.000
_cell.length_c   1.000
_cell.angle_alpha   90.00
_cell.angle_beta   90.00
_cell.angle_gamma   90.00
#
_symmetry.space_group_name_H-M   'P 1'
#
loop_
_entity.id
_entity.type
_entity.pdbx_description
1 polymer ?
#
loop_
_entity_poly.entity_id
_entity_poly.type
_entity_poly.pdbx_seq_one_letter_code
_entity_poly.pdbx_strand_id
1 'polypeptide(L)'
;DERVFPPPPRTKPELIESLPFPTRGIPGIPDLMHHKYVVRDGESVWTGSTNWTTDSWTLQENVIVLTHAPAVAAEYARNFEELWTHGDVDRSGHEEPRTVDVEGRQARAWFTPGHGEELSHRIARAIGRARERIRIASPVITAGPVLGTLAQVAAEARVDLRGVVDRTQME
;
A
#
# COMPACT_ATOMS: atom_id res chain seq x y z
N ASP A 1 -16.72 13.10 13.40
CA ASP A 1 -17.87 12.18 13.56
C ASP A 1 -17.36 10.95 14.34
N GLU A 2 -17.65 10.91 15.66
CA GLU A 2 -17.19 9.85 16.57
C GLU A 2 -17.66 8.43 16.19
N ARG A 3 -18.56 8.32 15.23
CA ARG A 3 -19.08 7.04 14.73
C ARG A 3 -18.25 6.42 13.61
N VAL A 4 -17.32 7.16 13.02
CA VAL A 4 -16.55 6.66 11.88
C VAL A 4 -15.29 5.93 12.34
N PHE A 5 -14.72 6.35 13.46
CA PHE A 5 -13.56 5.71 14.04
C PHE A 5 -13.72 5.62 15.56
N PRO A 6 -14.33 4.55 16.07
CA PRO A 6 -14.24 4.31 17.50
C PRO A 6 -12.75 4.26 17.86
N PRO A 7 -12.32 4.87 18.97
CA PRO A 7 -10.94 4.79 19.38
C PRO A 7 -10.53 3.33 19.39
N PRO A 8 -9.48 2.94 18.68
CA PRO A 8 -9.07 1.55 18.65
C PRO A 8 -8.77 1.13 20.08
N PRO A 9 -9.40 0.09 20.63
CA PRO A 9 -9.22 -0.31 22.02
C PRO A 9 -7.80 -0.83 22.32
N ARG A 10 -6.88 -0.71 21.37
CA ARG A 10 -5.54 -1.31 21.41
C ARG A 10 -4.41 -0.35 21.03
N THR A 11 -4.66 0.95 20.88
CA THR A 11 -3.57 1.92 20.75
C THR A 11 -2.90 2.10 22.11
N LYS A 12 -1.58 2.07 22.09
CA LYS A 12 -0.73 2.31 23.24
C LYS A 12 0.20 3.47 22.89
N PRO A 13 -0.30 4.71 22.91
CA PRO A 13 0.50 5.88 22.54
C PRO A 13 1.78 5.99 23.35
N GLU A 14 1.73 5.60 24.63
CA GLU A 14 2.87 5.59 25.53
C GLU A 14 4.05 4.73 25.02
N LEU A 15 3.78 3.69 24.25
CA LEU A 15 4.84 2.87 23.65
C LEU A 15 5.55 3.59 22.52
N ILE A 16 4.83 4.41 21.75
CA ILE A 16 5.42 5.22 20.67
C ILE A 16 6.17 6.40 21.27
N GLU A 17 5.58 7.07 22.26
CA GLU A 17 6.18 8.22 22.94
C GLU A 17 7.45 7.85 23.71
N SER A 18 7.55 6.60 24.18
CA SER A 18 8.73 6.09 24.88
C SER A 18 9.88 5.67 23.97
N LEU A 19 9.74 5.71 22.64
CA LEU A 19 10.81 5.33 21.72
C LEU A 19 12.00 6.29 21.83
N PRO A 20 13.24 5.77 21.92
CA PRO A 20 14.44 6.57 22.15
C PRO A 20 14.99 7.22 20.86
N PHE A 21 14.11 7.55 19.91
CA PHE A 21 14.44 8.20 18.65
C PHE A 21 13.30 9.14 18.22
N PRO A 22 13.60 10.15 17.38
CA PRO A 22 12.58 11.09 16.92
C PRO A 22 11.45 10.39 16.18
N THR A 23 10.22 10.71 16.54
CA THR A 23 9.00 10.31 15.86
C THR A 23 8.19 11.53 15.44
N ARG A 24 7.41 11.42 14.37
CA ARG A 24 6.50 12.47 13.93
C ARG A 24 5.09 11.92 13.77
N GLY A 25 4.16 12.47 14.56
CA GLY A 25 2.74 12.21 14.37
C GLY A 25 2.21 12.92 13.12
N ILE A 26 1.47 12.18 12.29
CA ILE A 26 0.78 12.71 11.11
C ILE A 26 -0.73 12.61 11.38
N PRO A 27 -1.52 13.68 11.14
CA PRO A 27 -2.97 13.62 11.29
C PRO A 27 -3.57 12.47 10.48
N GLY A 28 -4.53 11.73 11.09
CA GLY A 28 -5.15 10.57 10.47
C GLY A 28 -6.56 10.85 9.92
N ILE A 29 -6.99 12.12 9.90
CA ILE A 29 -8.30 12.56 9.41
C ILE A 29 -8.10 13.85 8.62
N PRO A 30 -8.64 13.98 7.39
CA PRO A 30 -9.41 12.96 6.65
C PRO A 30 -8.57 11.81 6.10
N ASP A 31 -7.26 12.01 5.96
CA ASP A 31 -6.33 11.07 5.32
C ASP A 31 -5.56 10.25 6.35
N LEU A 32 -5.29 8.99 6.02
CA LEU A 32 -4.63 8.07 6.92
C LEU A 32 -3.21 7.74 6.43
N MET A 33 -2.20 7.99 7.25
CA MET A 33 -0.85 7.46 7.01
C MET A 33 -0.87 5.94 7.21
N HIS A 34 -0.89 5.20 6.08
CA HIS A 34 -1.11 3.75 6.08
C HIS A 34 0.08 2.94 5.57
N HIS A 35 1.23 3.56 5.34
CA HIS A 35 2.44 2.86 4.92
C HIS A 35 2.99 1.92 5.99
N LYS A 36 3.57 0.83 5.53
CA LYS A 36 4.30 -0.16 6.34
C LYS A 36 5.58 -0.46 5.60
N TYR A 37 6.59 0.36 5.78
CA TYR A 37 7.92 0.09 5.21
C TYR A 37 9.05 0.46 6.17
N VAL A 38 10.18 -0.16 5.97
CA VAL A 38 11.47 0.20 6.58
C VAL A 38 12.49 0.33 5.47
N VAL A 39 13.22 1.44 5.47
CA VAL A 39 14.42 1.62 4.66
C VAL A 39 15.62 1.40 5.56
N ARG A 40 16.50 0.47 5.19
CA ARG A 40 17.73 0.18 5.94
C ARG A 40 18.94 0.58 5.12
N ASP A 41 19.77 1.46 5.69
CA ASP A 41 21.08 1.90 5.17
C ASP A 41 21.07 2.45 3.74
N GLY A 42 19.89 2.80 3.20
CA GLY A 42 19.75 3.15 1.78
C GLY A 42 19.97 1.98 0.82
N GLU A 43 20.05 0.76 1.31
CA GLU A 43 20.37 -0.45 0.52
C GLU A 43 19.16 -1.36 0.31
N SER A 44 18.25 -1.39 1.28
CA SER A 44 17.13 -2.34 1.25
C SER A 44 15.85 -1.74 1.79
N VAL A 45 14.72 -2.29 1.31
CA VAL A 45 13.37 -1.93 1.74
C VAL A 45 12.60 -3.18 2.14
N TRP A 46 11.98 -3.14 3.31
CA TRP A 46 10.90 -4.03 3.70
C TRP A 46 9.59 -3.27 3.53
N THR A 47 8.64 -3.82 2.79
CA THR A 47 7.33 -3.20 2.57
C THR A 47 6.24 -4.25 2.40
N GLY A 48 4.98 -3.87 2.60
CA GLY A 48 3.86 -4.79 2.43
C GLY A 48 2.59 -4.34 3.13
N SER A 49 1.73 -5.29 3.47
CA SER A 49 0.44 -5.04 4.09
C SER A 49 0.47 -5.12 5.63
N THR A 50 1.46 -5.77 6.21
CA THR A 50 1.53 -6.13 7.63
C THR A 50 1.66 -4.91 8.53
N ASN A 51 0.68 -4.67 9.40
CA ASN A 51 0.86 -3.77 10.53
C ASN A 51 1.82 -4.39 11.55
N TRP A 52 2.55 -3.57 12.30
CA TRP A 52 3.51 -4.08 13.29
C TRP A 52 2.85 -4.31 14.65
N THR A 53 1.84 -5.17 14.64
CA THR A 53 1.05 -5.57 15.79
C THR A 53 1.04 -7.09 15.93
N THR A 54 0.84 -7.60 17.14
CA THR A 54 0.77 -9.04 17.38
C THR A 54 -0.27 -9.72 16.50
N ASP A 55 -1.46 -9.13 16.37
CA ASP A 55 -2.53 -9.69 15.56
C ASP A 55 -2.14 -9.81 14.07
N SER A 56 -1.43 -8.81 13.55
CA SER A 56 -0.97 -8.84 12.16
C SER A 56 0.08 -9.92 11.91
N TRP A 57 0.89 -10.24 12.91
CA TRP A 57 1.89 -11.32 12.81
C TRP A 57 1.30 -12.73 12.97
N THR A 58 0.18 -12.88 13.69
CA THR A 58 -0.27 -14.19 14.15
C THR A 58 -1.68 -14.58 13.69
N LEU A 59 -2.52 -13.62 13.29
CA LEU A 59 -3.93 -13.85 13.00
C LEU A 59 -4.40 -13.35 11.63
N GLN A 60 -3.59 -12.52 10.96
CA GLN A 60 -3.99 -11.89 9.69
C GLN A 60 -3.11 -12.39 8.55
N GLU A 61 -3.75 -12.67 7.41
CA GLU A 61 -3.02 -12.96 6.17
C GLU A 61 -2.40 -11.68 5.61
N ASN A 62 -1.10 -11.66 5.51
CA ASN A 62 -0.32 -10.50 5.07
C ASN A 62 0.81 -10.89 4.12
N VAL A 63 1.32 -9.93 3.38
CA VAL A 63 2.51 -10.09 2.55
C VAL A 63 3.55 -9.03 2.92
N ILE A 64 4.80 -9.45 3.01
CA ILE A 64 5.96 -8.56 3.11
C ILE A 64 6.90 -8.90 1.95
N VAL A 65 7.39 -7.85 1.30
CA VAL A 65 8.40 -7.94 0.25
C VAL A 65 9.68 -7.29 0.77
N LEU A 66 10.79 -8.02 0.67
CA LEU A 66 12.13 -7.50 0.90
C LEU A 66 12.80 -7.30 -0.45
N THR A 67 13.31 -6.10 -0.68
CA THR A 67 14.08 -5.76 -1.87
C THR A 67 15.46 -5.26 -1.46
N HIS A 68 16.50 -5.91 -1.95
CA HIS A 68 17.88 -5.44 -1.85
C HIS A 68 18.24 -4.69 -3.13
N ALA A 69 17.90 -3.40 -3.18
CA ALA A 69 18.13 -2.56 -4.35
C ALA A 69 18.23 -1.09 -3.91
N PRO A 70 19.45 -0.51 -3.88
CA PRO A 70 19.63 0.88 -3.46
C PRO A 70 18.76 1.88 -4.25
N ALA A 71 18.55 1.63 -5.53
CA ALA A 71 17.72 2.49 -6.35
C ALA A 71 16.23 2.48 -5.91
N VAL A 72 15.71 1.33 -5.45
CA VAL A 72 14.36 1.24 -4.87
C VAL A 72 14.35 1.87 -3.48
N ALA A 73 15.38 1.60 -2.66
CA ALA A 73 15.49 2.18 -1.32
C ALA A 73 15.47 3.72 -1.35
N ALA A 74 16.12 4.32 -2.35
CA ALA A 74 16.13 5.77 -2.54
C ALA A 74 14.71 6.35 -2.81
N GLU A 75 13.85 5.63 -3.54
CA GLU A 75 12.47 6.07 -3.78
C GLU A 75 11.64 6.09 -2.48
N TYR A 76 11.80 5.06 -1.64
CA TYR A 76 11.13 5.01 -0.33
C TYR A 76 11.68 6.03 0.66
N ALA A 77 12.99 6.24 0.67
CA ALA A 77 13.62 7.27 1.49
C ALA A 77 13.11 8.67 1.12
N ARG A 78 12.96 8.97 -0.17
CA ARG A 78 12.40 10.23 -0.65
C ARG A 78 10.96 10.43 -0.16
N ASN A 79 10.10 9.42 -0.27
CA ASN A 79 8.74 9.50 0.26
C ASN A 79 8.72 9.69 1.78
N PHE A 80 9.64 9.04 2.51
CA PHE A 80 9.79 9.27 3.94
C PHE A 80 10.12 10.73 4.25
N GLU A 81 11.05 11.34 3.52
CA GLU A 81 11.44 12.74 3.70
C GLU A 81 10.28 13.71 3.40
N GLU A 82 9.44 13.41 2.40
CA GLU A 82 8.22 14.19 2.16
C GLU A 82 7.28 14.15 3.38
N LEU A 83 6.98 12.96 3.89
CA LEU A 83 6.14 12.75 5.07
C LEU A 83 6.75 13.42 6.32
N TRP A 84 8.07 13.26 6.51
CA TRP A 84 8.78 13.85 7.63
C TRP A 84 8.79 15.38 7.57
N THR A 85 8.98 15.95 6.40
CA THR A 85 9.06 17.39 6.21
C THR A 85 7.69 18.04 6.29
N HIS A 86 6.69 17.48 5.62
CA HIS A 86 5.37 18.09 5.55
C HIS A 86 4.46 17.73 6.72
N GLY A 87 4.56 16.53 7.26
CA GLY A 87 3.68 16.05 8.33
C GLY A 87 2.22 15.92 7.89
N ASP A 88 2.01 15.61 6.62
CA ASP A 88 0.69 15.63 5.98
C ASP A 88 0.65 14.59 4.85
N VAL A 89 -0.37 13.74 4.86
CA VAL A 89 -0.54 12.68 3.86
C VAL A 89 -0.88 13.25 2.49
N ASP A 90 -1.75 14.25 2.44
CA ASP A 90 -2.19 14.87 1.18
C ASP A 90 -1.05 15.57 0.42
N ARG A 91 0.02 15.92 1.12
CA ARG A 91 1.22 16.57 0.56
C ARG A 91 2.35 15.61 0.23
N SER A 92 2.11 14.31 0.27
CA SER A 92 3.12 13.28 0.01
C SER A 92 2.78 12.43 -1.21
N GLY A 93 3.81 11.82 -1.82
CA GLY A 93 3.64 10.89 -2.93
C GLY A 93 3.27 11.54 -4.26
N HIS A 94 3.51 12.85 -4.43
CA HIS A 94 3.23 13.60 -5.68
C HIS A 94 4.42 13.67 -6.63
N GLU A 95 5.62 13.31 -6.19
CA GLU A 95 6.77 13.25 -7.09
C GLU A 95 6.60 12.14 -8.13
N GLU A 96 6.98 12.43 -9.37
CA GLU A 96 6.90 11.46 -10.47
C GLU A 96 7.57 10.13 -10.11
N PRO A 97 6.85 9.00 -10.22
CA PRO A 97 7.41 7.69 -9.93
C PRO A 97 8.51 7.34 -10.93
N ARG A 98 9.74 7.20 -10.44
CA ARG A 98 10.89 6.89 -11.28
C ARG A 98 10.96 5.41 -11.61
N THR A 99 11.32 5.11 -12.85
CA THR A 99 11.68 3.75 -13.21
C THR A 99 13.14 3.53 -12.87
N VAL A 100 13.41 2.52 -12.04
CA VAL A 100 14.77 2.17 -11.60
C VAL A 100 15.11 0.78 -12.11
N ASP A 101 16.40 0.56 -12.40
CA ASP A 101 16.90 -0.76 -12.77
C ASP A 101 17.23 -1.56 -11.50
N VAL A 102 16.79 -2.81 -11.50
CA VAL A 102 17.10 -3.80 -10.47
C VAL A 102 17.57 -5.06 -11.20
N GLU A 103 18.87 -5.26 -11.27
CA GLU A 103 19.50 -6.43 -11.91
C GLU A 103 19.01 -6.66 -13.36
N GLY A 104 18.95 -5.60 -14.15
CA GLY A 104 18.50 -5.64 -15.54
C GLY A 104 16.97 -5.70 -15.72
N ARG A 105 16.22 -5.51 -14.65
CA ARG A 105 14.76 -5.43 -14.66
C ARG A 105 14.27 -4.08 -14.18
N GLN A 106 13.18 -3.61 -14.75
CA GLN A 106 12.59 -2.35 -14.36
C GLN A 106 11.67 -2.52 -13.15
N ALA A 107 11.89 -1.71 -12.12
CA ALA A 107 11.00 -1.55 -10.97
C ALA A 107 10.53 -0.10 -10.87
N ARG A 108 9.38 0.10 -10.24
CA ARG A 108 8.83 1.43 -9.96
C ARG A 108 8.00 1.38 -8.68
N ALA A 109 8.31 2.26 -7.74
CA ALA A 109 7.48 2.49 -6.56
C ALA A 109 6.40 3.53 -6.87
N TRP A 110 5.21 3.34 -6.34
CA TRP A 110 4.08 4.24 -6.45
C TRP A 110 3.55 4.56 -5.06
N PHE A 111 3.40 5.82 -4.77
CA PHE A 111 2.87 6.27 -3.48
C PHE A 111 1.51 6.92 -3.68
N THR A 112 0.57 6.60 -2.77
CA THR A 112 -0.75 7.19 -2.73
C THR A 112 -0.85 8.12 -1.51
N PRO A 113 -1.73 9.12 -1.52
CA PRO A 113 -2.77 9.42 -2.51
C PRO A 113 -2.26 10.06 -3.82
N GLY A 114 -1.10 10.71 -3.83
CA GLY A 114 -0.62 11.53 -4.94
C GLY A 114 -0.77 10.91 -6.34
N HIS A 115 -0.38 9.65 -6.50
CA HIS A 115 -0.52 8.92 -7.77
C HIS A 115 -1.59 7.81 -7.73
N GLY A 116 -2.55 7.86 -6.79
CA GLY A 116 -3.54 6.81 -6.60
C GLY A 116 -4.43 6.57 -7.80
N GLU A 117 -4.92 7.61 -8.45
CA GLU A 117 -5.78 7.52 -9.63
C GLU A 117 -5.02 6.88 -10.81
N GLU A 118 -3.84 7.39 -11.13
CA GLU A 118 -3.03 6.83 -12.21
C GLU A 118 -2.69 5.36 -11.97
N LEU A 119 -2.30 5.00 -10.74
CA LEU A 119 -2.00 3.63 -10.35
C LEU A 119 -3.21 2.72 -10.54
N SER A 120 -4.40 3.15 -10.11
CA SER A 120 -5.64 2.39 -10.25
C SER A 120 -5.96 2.07 -11.72
N HIS A 121 -5.79 3.04 -12.60
CA HIS A 121 -5.95 2.86 -14.06
C HIS A 121 -4.87 1.96 -14.67
N ARG A 122 -3.63 2.01 -14.17
CA ARG A 122 -2.57 1.11 -14.63
C ARG A 122 -2.85 -0.34 -14.26
N ILE A 123 -3.31 -0.58 -13.02
CA ILE A 123 -3.73 -1.90 -12.56
C ILE A 123 -4.91 -2.41 -13.42
N ALA A 124 -5.94 -1.60 -13.61
CA ALA A 124 -7.08 -1.93 -14.45
C ALA A 124 -6.65 -2.31 -15.87
N ARG A 125 -5.78 -1.53 -16.50
CA ARG A 125 -5.24 -1.87 -17.83
C ARG A 125 -4.45 -3.18 -17.84
N ALA A 126 -3.69 -3.48 -16.80
CA ALA A 126 -2.96 -4.74 -16.68
C ALA A 126 -3.94 -5.92 -16.58
N ILE A 127 -4.99 -5.79 -15.75
CA ILE A 127 -6.08 -6.77 -15.63
C ILE A 127 -6.78 -6.98 -16.99
N GLY A 128 -7.16 -5.90 -17.67
CA GLY A 128 -7.83 -5.95 -18.96
C GLY A 128 -7.00 -6.60 -20.09
N ARG A 129 -5.67 -6.60 -19.96
CA ARG A 129 -4.75 -7.23 -20.93
C ARG A 129 -4.43 -8.69 -20.63
N ALA A 130 -4.92 -9.23 -19.54
CA ALA A 130 -4.69 -10.64 -19.19
C ALA A 130 -5.27 -11.57 -20.25
N ARG A 131 -4.54 -12.63 -20.57
CA ARG A 131 -4.92 -13.58 -21.62
C ARG A 131 -5.26 -14.97 -21.13
N GLU A 132 -4.75 -15.35 -19.96
CA GLU A 132 -4.90 -16.70 -19.45
C GLU A 132 -5.51 -16.71 -18.04
N ARG A 133 -4.92 -15.96 -17.11
CA ARG A 133 -5.26 -16.11 -15.70
C ARG A 133 -5.16 -14.82 -14.93
N ILE A 134 -6.12 -14.58 -14.05
CA ILE A 134 -6.07 -13.54 -13.01
C ILE A 134 -6.30 -14.20 -11.65
N ARG A 135 -5.47 -13.84 -10.68
CA ARG A 135 -5.67 -14.17 -9.27
C ARG A 135 -5.60 -12.90 -8.48
N ILE A 136 -6.60 -12.67 -7.64
CA ILE A 136 -6.70 -11.48 -6.81
C ILE A 136 -6.96 -11.90 -5.36
N ALA A 137 -6.24 -11.28 -4.42
CA ALA A 137 -6.49 -11.40 -2.98
C ALA A 137 -6.57 -9.98 -2.41
N SER A 138 -7.69 -9.65 -1.79
CA SER A 138 -7.90 -8.35 -1.16
C SER A 138 -9.00 -8.47 -0.12
N PRO A 139 -8.90 -7.83 1.05
CA PRO A 139 -10.00 -7.83 1.99
C PRO A 139 -11.26 -7.24 1.38
N VAL A 140 -11.11 -6.22 0.54
CA VAL A 140 -12.23 -5.48 -0.06
C VAL A 140 -11.86 -4.97 -1.46
N ILE A 141 -12.84 -4.95 -2.37
CA ILE A 141 -12.71 -4.38 -3.72
C ILE A 141 -13.99 -3.60 -3.99
N THR A 142 -13.99 -2.30 -3.75
CA THR A 142 -15.23 -1.49 -3.74
C THR A 142 -15.32 -0.45 -4.83
N ALA A 143 -14.23 -0.12 -5.49
CA ALA A 143 -14.22 1.09 -6.29
C ALA A 143 -13.44 1.04 -7.59
N GLY A 144 -13.85 1.96 -8.44
CA GLY A 144 -13.09 2.51 -9.53
C GLY A 144 -12.79 1.58 -10.69
N PRO A 145 -11.74 1.90 -11.42
CA PRO A 145 -11.37 1.23 -12.66
C PRO A 145 -11.09 -0.27 -12.48
N VAL A 146 -10.57 -0.67 -11.30
CA VAL A 146 -10.23 -2.08 -11.03
C VAL A 146 -11.48 -2.94 -10.97
N LEU A 147 -12.49 -2.54 -10.19
CA LEU A 147 -13.75 -3.28 -10.06
C LEU A 147 -14.49 -3.36 -11.40
N GLY A 148 -14.60 -2.24 -12.11
CA GLY A 148 -15.25 -2.22 -13.44
C GLY A 148 -14.56 -3.12 -14.45
N THR A 149 -13.22 -3.12 -14.48
CA THR A 149 -12.45 -3.99 -15.38
C THR A 149 -12.57 -5.47 -15.02
N LEU A 150 -12.56 -5.81 -13.72
CA LEU A 150 -12.79 -7.19 -13.28
C LEU A 150 -14.18 -7.69 -13.71
N ALA A 151 -15.22 -6.86 -13.54
CA ALA A 151 -16.58 -7.20 -13.97
C ALA A 151 -16.66 -7.43 -15.48
N GLN A 152 -16.00 -6.58 -16.29
CA GLN A 152 -15.93 -6.73 -17.74
C GLN A 152 -15.20 -8.03 -18.13
N VAL A 153 -14.03 -8.30 -17.58
CA VAL A 153 -13.25 -9.51 -17.86
C VAL A 153 -14.02 -10.79 -17.47
N ALA A 154 -14.75 -10.72 -16.34
CA ALA A 154 -15.62 -11.83 -15.92
C ALA A 154 -16.76 -12.08 -16.90
N ALA A 155 -17.41 -11.03 -17.39
CA ALA A 155 -18.48 -11.13 -18.37
C ALA A 155 -18.00 -11.68 -19.73
N GLU A 156 -16.80 -11.34 -20.15
CA GLU A 156 -16.17 -11.85 -21.37
C GLU A 156 -15.78 -13.35 -21.27
N ALA A 157 -15.63 -13.88 -20.07
CA ALA A 157 -15.31 -15.29 -19.76
C ALA A 157 -14.07 -15.86 -20.50
N ARG A 158 -13.15 -15.00 -20.94
CA ARG A 158 -11.95 -15.37 -21.72
C ARG A 158 -10.73 -15.70 -20.88
N VAL A 159 -10.81 -15.47 -19.57
CA VAL A 159 -9.69 -15.61 -18.63
C VAL A 159 -10.15 -16.40 -17.40
N ASP A 160 -9.31 -17.29 -16.88
CA ASP A 160 -9.55 -17.96 -15.60
C ASP A 160 -9.35 -16.95 -14.45
N LEU A 161 -10.44 -16.28 -14.05
CA LEU A 161 -10.47 -15.27 -13.00
C LEU A 161 -10.95 -15.86 -11.69
N ARG A 162 -10.15 -15.73 -10.62
CA ARG A 162 -10.54 -16.11 -9.25
C ARG A 162 -10.07 -15.08 -8.23
N GLY A 163 -10.90 -14.84 -7.21
CA GLY A 163 -10.61 -13.93 -6.13
C GLY A 163 -10.75 -14.57 -4.75
N VAL A 164 -9.98 -14.08 -3.79
CA VAL A 164 -10.13 -14.33 -2.36
C VAL A 164 -10.39 -12.99 -1.68
N VAL A 165 -11.46 -12.91 -0.93
CA VAL A 165 -11.89 -11.71 -0.20
C VAL A 165 -12.20 -12.04 1.25
N ASP A 166 -12.18 -11.05 2.12
CA ASP A 166 -12.61 -11.23 3.50
C ASP A 166 -14.14 -11.22 3.57
N ARG A 167 -14.72 -12.29 4.09
CA ARG A 167 -16.19 -12.44 4.18
C ARG A 167 -16.81 -11.36 5.08
N THR A 168 -16.13 -10.96 6.15
CA THR A 168 -16.64 -9.95 7.09
C THR A 168 -16.72 -8.56 6.49
N GLN A 169 -16.03 -8.31 5.38
CA GLN A 169 -16.08 -7.06 4.62
C GLN A 169 -17.17 -7.08 3.53
N MET A 170 -17.90 -8.19 3.40
CA MET A 170 -18.97 -8.37 2.41
C MET A 170 -20.37 -8.20 3.03
N GLU A 171 -20.47 -8.13 4.34
CA GLU A 171 -21.68 -7.90 5.14
C GLU A 171 -21.80 -6.42 5.52
#